data_3a8d3d36d7dc6ef35b3d6a448157a315
#
_entry.id   3a8d3d36d7dc6ef35b3d6a448157a315
#
_cell.length_a   1.000
_cell.length_b   1.000
_cell.length_c   1.000
_cell.angle_alpha   90.00
_cell.angle_beta   90.00
_cell.angle_gamma   90.00
#
_symmetry.space_group_name_H-M   'P 1'
#
loop_
_entity.id
_entity.type
_entity.pdbx_description
1 polymer ?
#
loop_
_entity_poly.entity_id
_entity_poly.type
_entity_poly.pdbx_seq_one_letter_code
_entity_poly.pdbx_strand_id
1 'polypeptide(L)'
;MRLIRVFPRRTRATPDDALAYTGPPDLFAQADQVHVSVTFTADKTIAEQLAEQWRYVAPTQVGGVAYGDASLEFIPGRYIKPGYTITSRGCPRRCWFCGVWKKWPTPNLLPIVDGWNILDDNLLACPREHVEAVFDMLRRQTRRVEFTGGLEALALQDYQVELLAGLTPRPNMFFAYDPGDAFETLESAARRLLEAGFTARSHRMRAYVLIGYPKDTFELAEHRLRQMLSIGFTPHAMLWRPETPSQEKHKPAPEWRAFQRRWARPAIIHAAEA
;
A
#
# COMPACT_ATOMS: atom_id res chain seq x y z
N MET A 1 7.52 -29.23 8.22
CA MET A 1 6.94 -28.29 9.19
C MET A 1 5.74 -27.61 8.55
N ARG A 2 4.55 -27.82 9.10
CA ARG A 2 3.28 -27.24 8.62
C ARG A 2 3.02 -25.92 9.34
N LEU A 3 3.24 -24.79 8.66
CA LEU A 3 3.05 -23.44 9.18
C LEU A 3 1.70 -22.91 8.74
N ILE A 4 0.76 -22.71 9.66
CA ILE A 4 -0.47 -21.94 9.42
C ILE A 4 -0.18 -20.44 9.61
N ARG A 5 -0.71 -19.63 8.68
CA ARG A 5 -0.66 -18.17 8.75
C ARG A 5 -2.06 -17.62 8.95
N VAL A 6 -2.22 -16.84 10.00
CA VAL A 6 -3.50 -16.26 10.41
C VAL A 6 -3.48 -14.76 10.21
N PHE A 7 -4.52 -14.21 9.61
CA PHE A 7 -4.63 -12.79 9.31
C PHE A 7 -5.89 -12.24 9.99
N PRO A 8 -5.80 -11.12 10.74
CA PRO A 8 -6.94 -10.52 11.42
C PRO A 8 -8.06 -10.08 10.48
N ARG A 9 -7.71 -9.79 9.23
CA ARG A 9 -8.66 -9.48 8.14
C ARG A 9 -8.15 -9.97 6.80
N ARG A 10 -9.07 -10.26 5.89
CA ARG A 10 -8.74 -10.53 4.50
C ARG A 10 -8.58 -9.23 3.73
N THR A 11 -7.48 -9.10 3.00
CA THR A 11 -7.21 -8.03 2.03
C THR A 11 -6.98 -8.64 0.65
N ARG A 12 -6.78 -7.81 -0.38
CA ARG A 12 -6.41 -8.30 -1.72
C ARG A 12 -5.07 -9.00 -1.76
N ALA A 13 -4.16 -8.62 -0.85
CA ALA A 13 -2.82 -9.18 -0.74
C ALA A 13 -2.72 -10.37 0.23
N THR A 14 -3.80 -10.72 0.93
CA THR A 14 -3.82 -11.87 1.84
C THR A 14 -3.71 -13.16 1.02
N PRO A 15 -2.79 -14.09 1.36
CA PRO A 15 -2.72 -15.42 0.73
C PRO A 15 -4.06 -16.15 0.81
N ASP A 16 -4.33 -17.00 -0.18
CA ASP A 16 -5.60 -17.74 -0.33
C ASP A 16 -5.39 -19.27 -0.44
N ASP A 17 -4.21 -19.75 -0.08
CA ASP A 17 -3.92 -21.19 0.00
C ASP A 17 -4.49 -21.82 1.28
N ALA A 18 -4.48 -23.16 1.35
CA ALA A 18 -5.09 -23.95 2.41
C ALA A 18 -4.49 -23.74 3.82
N LEU A 19 -3.33 -23.07 3.93
CA LEU A 19 -2.68 -22.75 5.21
C LEU A 19 -2.81 -21.27 5.60
N ALA A 20 -3.60 -20.49 4.85
CA ALA A 20 -3.88 -19.08 5.12
C ALA A 20 -5.30 -18.91 5.67
N TYR A 21 -5.40 -18.59 6.94
CA TYR A 21 -6.66 -18.44 7.67
C TYR A 21 -6.99 -16.98 7.95
N THR A 22 -8.28 -16.68 8.00
CA THR A 22 -8.81 -15.44 8.58
C THR A 22 -9.88 -15.82 9.60
N GLY A 23 -9.64 -15.50 10.88
CA GLY A 23 -10.53 -15.89 11.95
C GLY A 23 -10.01 -17.06 12.82
N PRO A 24 -10.87 -17.64 13.66
CA PRO A 24 -10.53 -18.72 14.58
C PRO A 24 -10.16 -20.03 13.84
N PRO A 25 -9.51 -20.98 14.52
CA PRO A 25 -9.27 -22.30 13.97
C PRO A 25 -10.59 -23.04 13.70
N ASP A 26 -10.62 -23.82 12.63
CA ASP A 26 -11.68 -24.81 12.43
C ASP A 26 -11.38 -26.11 13.19
N LEU A 27 -12.35 -27.01 13.25
CA LEU A 27 -12.24 -28.29 13.99
C LEU A 27 -11.14 -29.22 13.46
N PHE A 28 -10.67 -29.02 12.25
CA PHE A 28 -9.69 -29.89 11.58
C PHE A 28 -8.32 -29.22 11.40
N ALA A 29 -8.17 -28.00 11.93
CA ALA A 29 -6.90 -27.27 11.82
C ALA A 29 -5.78 -28.01 12.54
N GLN A 30 -4.72 -28.33 11.79
CA GLN A 30 -3.52 -28.98 12.31
C GLN A 30 -2.29 -28.24 11.81
N ALA A 31 -1.35 -27.95 12.70
CA ALA A 31 -0.12 -27.25 12.38
C ALA A 31 1.00 -27.68 13.33
N ASP A 32 2.25 -27.50 12.88
CA ASP A 32 3.42 -27.55 13.78
C ASP A 32 3.65 -26.16 14.41
N GLN A 33 3.27 -25.11 13.72
CA GLN A 33 3.42 -23.73 14.16
C GLN A 33 2.34 -22.82 13.54
N VAL A 34 1.95 -21.78 14.28
CA VAL A 34 1.01 -20.75 13.82
C VAL A 34 1.62 -19.36 13.91
N HIS A 35 1.55 -18.59 12.81
CA HIS A 35 1.94 -17.18 12.80
C HIS A 35 0.70 -16.30 12.57
N VAL A 36 0.39 -15.43 13.53
CA VAL A 36 -0.61 -14.36 13.36
C VAL A 36 0.09 -13.14 12.78
N SER A 37 -0.13 -12.90 11.49
CA SER A 37 0.55 -11.82 10.74
C SER A 37 -0.30 -10.56 10.68
N VAL A 38 0.23 -9.46 11.21
CA VAL A 38 -0.50 -8.19 11.41
C VAL A 38 0.16 -7.05 10.64
N THR A 39 -0.57 -6.52 9.68
CA THR A 39 -0.10 -5.40 8.85
C THR A 39 -0.51 -4.05 9.45
N PHE A 40 -1.73 -3.95 10.00
CA PHE A 40 -2.29 -2.68 10.47
C PHE A 40 -2.36 -2.62 11.99
N THR A 41 -1.90 -1.53 12.60
CA THR A 41 -1.88 -1.33 14.06
C THR A 41 -3.28 -1.45 14.68
N ALA A 42 -4.32 -1.03 13.97
CA ALA A 42 -5.72 -1.15 14.40
C ALA A 42 -6.22 -2.60 14.55
N ASP A 43 -5.47 -3.58 14.05
CA ASP A 43 -5.84 -4.99 14.09
C ASP A 43 -5.17 -5.75 15.24
N LYS A 44 -4.32 -5.11 16.04
CA LYS A 44 -3.57 -5.76 17.12
C LYS A 44 -4.47 -6.49 18.11
N THR A 45 -5.52 -5.84 18.59
CA THR A 45 -6.47 -6.45 19.56
C THR A 45 -7.12 -7.71 19.00
N ILE A 46 -7.52 -7.69 17.72
CA ILE A 46 -8.10 -8.88 17.05
C ILE A 46 -7.03 -9.95 16.89
N ALA A 47 -5.82 -9.56 16.56
CA ALA A 47 -4.69 -10.49 16.40
C ALA A 47 -4.36 -11.23 17.71
N GLU A 48 -4.35 -10.53 18.82
CA GLU A 48 -4.12 -11.10 20.16
C GLU A 48 -5.21 -12.09 20.53
N GLN A 49 -6.49 -11.76 20.29
CA GLN A 49 -7.61 -12.68 20.50
C GLN A 49 -7.49 -13.94 19.63
N LEU A 50 -7.12 -13.78 18.36
CA LEU A 50 -6.89 -14.91 17.46
C LEU A 50 -5.72 -15.76 17.94
N ALA A 51 -4.64 -15.15 18.41
CA ALA A 51 -3.48 -15.89 18.91
C ALA A 51 -3.85 -16.80 20.09
N GLU A 52 -4.67 -16.30 21.05
CA GLU A 52 -5.16 -17.11 22.16
C GLU A 52 -5.95 -18.34 21.65
N GLN A 53 -6.82 -18.16 20.65
CA GLN A 53 -7.61 -19.26 20.09
C GLN A 53 -6.73 -20.28 19.35
N TRP A 54 -5.72 -19.81 18.61
CA TRP A 54 -4.84 -20.69 17.83
C TRP A 54 -3.79 -21.42 18.66
N ARG A 55 -3.50 -20.98 19.90
CA ARG A 55 -2.61 -21.69 20.84
C ARG A 55 -3.09 -23.10 21.19
N TYR A 56 -4.40 -23.37 21.07
CA TYR A 56 -4.93 -24.72 21.27
C TYR A 56 -4.61 -25.69 20.12
N VAL A 57 -4.18 -25.16 18.97
CA VAL A 57 -3.80 -25.96 17.80
C VAL A 57 -2.30 -26.23 17.77
N ALA A 58 -1.47 -25.18 17.95
CA ALA A 58 -0.02 -25.29 17.95
C ALA A 58 0.66 -24.06 18.59
N PRO A 59 1.98 -24.10 18.87
CA PRO A 59 2.73 -22.93 19.27
C PRO A 59 2.49 -21.74 18.36
N THR A 60 2.02 -20.61 18.91
CA THR A 60 1.54 -19.46 18.16
C THR A 60 2.39 -18.24 18.43
N GLN A 61 2.84 -17.58 17.36
CA GLN A 61 3.57 -16.31 17.38
C GLN A 61 2.73 -15.20 16.76
N VAL A 62 2.76 -14.00 17.34
CA VAL A 62 2.15 -12.80 16.78
C VAL A 62 3.25 -11.87 16.33
N GLY A 63 3.15 -11.34 15.12
CA GLY A 63 4.15 -10.46 14.57
C GLY A 63 3.70 -9.76 13.30
N GLY A 64 4.65 -9.18 12.59
CA GLY A 64 4.44 -8.46 11.34
C GLY A 64 4.63 -6.95 11.45
N VAL A 65 4.33 -6.23 10.38
CA VAL A 65 4.61 -4.78 10.23
C VAL A 65 4.05 -3.96 11.39
N ALA A 66 2.85 -4.27 11.87
CA ALA A 66 2.22 -3.56 12.98
C ALA A 66 2.97 -3.69 14.31
N TYR A 67 3.74 -4.76 14.50
CA TYR A 67 4.57 -4.99 15.68
C TYR A 67 6.04 -4.58 15.49
N GLY A 68 6.35 -3.95 14.36
CA GLY A 68 7.72 -3.58 14.05
C GLY A 68 8.59 -4.74 13.52
N ASP A 69 8.01 -5.92 13.31
CA ASP A 69 8.70 -7.13 12.85
C ASP A 69 8.84 -7.21 11.33
N ALA A 70 8.65 -6.10 10.61
CA ALA A 70 8.90 -6.09 9.18
C ALA A 70 10.35 -6.47 8.92
N SER A 71 10.53 -7.58 8.23
CA SER A 71 11.82 -8.17 7.86
C SER A 71 12.38 -7.52 6.60
N LEU A 72 13.71 -7.56 6.46
CA LEU A 72 14.39 -7.35 5.17
C LEU A 72 14.37 -8.62 4.30
N GLU A 73 13.69 -9.69 4.72
CA GLU A 73 13.46 -10.89 3.93
C GLU A 73 12.04 -10.84 3.35
N PHE A 74 11.91 -11.07 2.06
CA PHE A 74 10.63 -11.25 1.39
C PHE A 74 10.55 -12.64 0.76
N ILE A 75 9.58 -13.45 1.20
CA ILE A 75 9.28 -14.77 0.65
C ILE A 75 7.90 -14.72 0.00
N PRO A 76 7.81 -14.85 -1.35
CA PRO A 76 6.54 -14.84 -2.07
C PRO A 76 5.58 -15.91 -1.54
N GLY A 77 4.31 -15.55 -1.37
CA GLY A 77 3.27 -16.47 -0.90
C GLY A 77 3.28 -16.75 0.60
N ARG A 78 4.32 -16.37 1.35
CA ARG A 78 4.38 -16.66 2.79
C ARG A 78 3.37 -15.84 3.59
N TYR A 79 3.47 -14.52 3.54
CA TYR A 79 2.54 -13.61 4.23
C TYR A 79 1.78 -12.68 3.28
N ILE A 80 2.18 -12.67 2.02
CA ILE A 80 1.58 -11.89 0.95
C ILE A 80 1.35 -12.83 -0.23
N LYS A 81 0.18 -12.75 -0.84
CA LYS A 81 -0.26 -13.57 -1.96
C LYS A 81 0.76 -13.58 -3.12
N PRO A 82 1.00 -14.71 -3.80
CA PRO A 82 1.83 -14.76 -4.99
C PRO A 82 1.40 -13.73 -6.05
N GLY A 83 2.39 -13.10 -6.70
CA GLY A 83 2.19 -12.02 -7.66
C GLY A 83 2.30 -10.61 -7.07
N TYR A 84 2.22 -10.48 -5.75
CA TYR A 84 2.70 -9.28 -5.04
C TYR A 84 4.18 -9.45 -4.73
N THR A 85 4.95 -8.39 -4.87
CA THR A 85 6.39 -8.42 -4.57
C THR A 85 6.83 -7.17 -3.85
N ILE A 86 7.91 -7.31 -3.08
CA ILE A 86 8.58 -6.24 -2.36
C ILE A 86 10.04 -6.34 -2.74
N THR A 87 10.56 -5.33 -3.43
CA THR A 87 11.93 -5.30 -3.93
C THR A 87 12.83 -4.35 -3.14
N SER A 88 12.21 -3.51 -2.31
CA SER A 88 12.92 -2.64 -1.37
C SER A 88 12.08 -2.32 -0.12
N ARG A 89 12.75 -1.98 0.96
CA ARG A 89 12.16 -1.47 2.20
C ARG A 89 12.84 -0.18 2.60
N GLY A 90 12.04 0.76 3.10
CA GLY A 90 12.54 2.04 3.59
C GLY A 90 12.18 3.20 2.68
N CYS A 91 12.20 4.40 3.27
CA CYS A 91 11.81 5.62 2.60
C CYS A 91 12.57 6.81 3.19
N PRO A 92 13.19 7.68 2.37
CA PRO A 92 13.88 8.87 2.85
C PRO A 92 12.92 9.99 3.29
N ARG A 93 11.63 9.88 2.92
CA ARG A 93 10.60 10.84 3.34
C ARG A 93 10.29 10.70 4.83
N ARG A 94 10.17 11.82 5.50
CA ARG A 94 9.87 11.86 6.95
C ARG A 94 8.43 12.27 7.21
N CYS A 95 7.48 11.63 6.53
CA CYS A 95 6.06 11.92 6.73
C CYS A 95 5.67 11.65 8.18
N TRP A 96 5.01 12.61 8.83
CA TRP A 96 4.70 12.57 10.27
C TRP A 96 3.79 11.40 10.67
N PHE A 97 2.95 10.93 9.74
CA PHE A 97 1.99 9.84 9.93
C PHE A 97 2.55 8.46 9.56
N CYS A 98 3.78 8.37 9.04
CA CYS A 98 4.37 7.13 8.54
C CYS A 98 5.47 6.62 9.46
N GLY A 99 5.42 5.32 9.78
CA GLY A 99 6.44 4.65 10.61
C GLY A 99 7.64 4.10 9.84
N VAL A 100 7.58 4.01 8.51
CA VAL A 100 8.61 3.36 7.67
C VAL A 100 9.98 3.99 7.87
N TRP A 101 10.10 5.31 7.70
CA TRP A 101 11.35 6.04 7.82
C TRP A 101 11.97 5.99 9.23
N LYS A 102 11.16 5.76 10.27
CA LYS A 102 11.64 5.61 11.65
C LYS A 102 12.46 4.33 11.81
N LYS A 103 12.11 3.29 11.07
CA LYS A 103 12.81 2.01 11.07
C LYS A 103 13.89 1.96 9.98
N TRP A 104 13.56 2.41 8.78
CA TRP A 104 14.43 2.39 7.60
C TRP A 104 14.40 3.75 6.89
N PRO A 105 15.29 4.68 7.27
CA PRO A 105 15.33 6.03 6.72
C PRO A 105 15.90 6.11 5.30
N THR A 106 16.43 5.00 4.79
CA THR A 106 16.96 4.86 3.43
C THR A 106 16.46 3.57 2.80
N PRO A 107 16.39 3.48 1.45
CA PRO A 107 16.04 2.25 0.78
C PRO A 107 17.03 1.12 1.10
N ASN A 108 16.52 -0.02 1.56
CA ASN A 108 17.24 -1.29 1.69
C ASN A 108 16.76 -2.20 0.56
N LEU A 109 17.68 -2.54 -0.33
CA LEU A 109 17.36 -3.37 -1.50
C LEU A 109 17.19 -4.82 -1.09
N LEU A 110 16.18 -5.47 -1.65
CA LEU A 110 15.89 -6.88 -1.47
C LEU A 110 16.13 -7.64 -2.78
N PRO A 111 16.29 -8.97 -2.75
CA PRO A 111 16.28 -9.77 -3.96
C PRO A 111 15.01 -9.52 -4.78
N ILE A 112 15.17 -9.28 -6.08
CA ILE A 112 14.03 -9.07 -6.97
C ILE A 112 13.40 -10.43 -7.28
N VAL A 113 12.16 -10.58 -6.85
CA VAL A 113 11.37 -11.79 -7.08
C VAL A 113 10.19 -11.45 -7.99
N ASP A 114 9.84 -12.36 -8.89
CA ASP A 114 8.77 -12.16 -9.86
C ASP A 114 7.43 -11.80 -9.19
N GLY A 115 6.82 -10.75 -9.71
CA GLY A 115 5.53 -10.25 -9.26
C GLY A 115 5.05 -9.10 -10.14
N TRP A 116 3.75 -8.90 -10.17
CA TRP A 116 3.10 -7.86 -10.99
C TRP A 116 2.55 -6.70 -10.16
N ASN A 117 2.50 -6.84 -8.83
CA ASN A 117 2.06 -5.77 -7.94
C ASN A 117 3.18 -5.40 -6.96
N ILE A 118 3.73 -4.21 -7.11
CA ILE A 118 4.84 -3.68 -6.30
C ILE A 118 4.29 -3.07 -5.02
N LEU A 119 4.82 -3.54 -3.89
CA LEU A 119 4.48 -3.07 -2.53
C LEU A 119 5.66 -2.41 -1.83
N ASP A 120 6.64 -1.92 -2.57
CA ASP A 120 7.78 -1.21 -2.02
C ASP A 120 7.34 0.04 -1.25
N ASP A 121 8.07 0.37 -0.19
CA ASP A 121 7.79 1.58 0.60
C ASP A 121 8.04 2.86 -0.22
N ASN A 122 9.06 2.86 -1.08
CA ASN A 122 9.33 3.94 -2.04
C ASN A 122 10.30 3.48 -3.14
N LEU A 123 9.79 2.79 -4.16
CA LEU A 123 10.60 2.27 -5.26
C LEU A 123 11.37 3.39 -6.00
N LEU A 124 10.73 4.53 -6.23
CA LEU A 124 11.34 5.61 -7.03
C LEU A 124 12.53 6.28 -6.34
N ALA A 125 12.70 6.12 -5.03
CA ALA A 125 13.84 6.60 -4.27
C ALA A 125 15.01 5.60 -4.23
N CYS A 126 14.87 4.43 -4.86
CA CYS A 126 15.95 3.45 -4.96
C CYS A 126 17.02 3.87 -6.00
N PRO A 127 18.24 3.32 -5.93
CA PRO A 127 19.26 3.51 -6.97
C PRO A 127 18.74 3.11 -8.36
N ARG A 128 19.22 3.82 -9.39
CA ARG A 128 18.75 3.68 -10.77
C ARG A 128 18.85 2.22 -11.25
N GLU A 129 19.96 1.59 -10.99
CA GLU A 129 20.23 0.20 -11.41
C GLU A 129 19.20 -0.77 -10.82
N HIS A 130 18.78 -0.55 -9.56
CA HIS A 130 17.75 -1.37 -8.94
C HIS A 130 16.38 -1.12 -9.58
N VAL A 131 16.02 0.15 -9.79
CA VAL A 131 14.76 0.51 -10.45
C VAL A 131 14.69 -0.14 -11.84
N GLU A 132 15.75 0.00 -12.66
CA GLU A 132 15.83 -0.60 -14.00
C GLU A 132 15.68 -2.15 -13.94
N ALA A 133 16.37 -2.81 -13.00
CA ALA A 133 16.26 -4.26 -12.82
C ALA A 133 14.84 -4.71 -12.39
N VAL A 134 14.16 -3.92 -11.56
CA VAL A 134 12.74 -4.16 -11.21
C VAL A 134 11.87 -4.02 -12.46
N PHE A 135 12.06 -2.99 -13.27
CA PHE A 135 11.28 -2.81 -14.50
C PHE A 135 11.57 -3.90 -15.55
N ASP A 136 12.78 -4.44 -15.60
CA ASP A 136 13.11 -5.60 -16.46
C ASP A 136 12.33 -6.85 -15.98
N MET A 137 12.20 -7.08 -14.69
CA MET A 137 11.33 -8.12 -14.15
C MET A 137 9.86 -7.86 -14.52
N LEU A 138 9.39 -6.61 -14.39
CA LEU A 138 8.00 -6.24 -14.66
C LEU A 138 7.60 -6.41 -16.14
N ARG A 139 8.54 -6.16 -17.09
CA ARG A 139 8.30 -6.38 -18.53
C ARG A 139 8.01 -7.85 -18.88
N ARG A 140 8.49 -8.79 -18.07
CA ARG A 140 8.23 -10.23 -18.26
C ARG A 140 6.89 -10.69 -17.71
N GLN A 141 6.18 -9.84 -16.97
CA GLN A 141 4.90 -10.21 -16.37
C GLN A 141 3.78 -10.22 -17.42
N THR A 142 2.96 -11.26 -17.40
CA THR A 142 1.79 -11.38 -18.29
C THR A 142 0.57 -10.59 -17.80
N ARG A 143 0.54 -10.28 -16.50
CA ARG A 143 -0.52 -9.45 -15.90
C ARG A 143 -0.14 -7.98 -15.95
N ARG A 144 -1.19 -7.14 -15.95
CA ARG A 144 -0.98 -5.70 -15.80
C ARG A 144 -0.26 -5.40 -14.49
N VAL A 145 0.81 -4.64 -14.61
CA VAL A 145 1.58 -4.17 -13.46
C VAL A 145 0.78 -3.16 -12.64
N GLU A 146 0.88 -3.27 -11.33
CA GLU A 146 0.30 -2.34 -10.37
C GLU A 146 1.37 -1.86 -9.38
N PHE A 147 1.35 -0.59 -9.06
CA PHE A 147 2.21 0.03 -8.05
C PHE A 147 1.32 0.46 -6.86
N THR A 148 0.86 -0.52 -6.07
CA THR A 148 -0.05 -0.25 -4.95
C THR A 148 0.67 0.05 -3.63
N GLY A 149 1.99 -0.11 -3.56
CA GLY A 149 2.81 0.38 -2.44
C GLY A 149 2.86 1.91 -2.38
N GLY A 150 2.63 2.55 -3.52
CA GLY A 150 2.69 3.99 -3.69
C GLY A 150 3.96 4.43 -4.41
N LEU A 151 3.83 5.50 -5.18
CA LEU A 151 4.92 6.17 -5.88
C LEU A 151 5.02 7.60 -5.37
N GLU A 152 6.22 8.11 -5.24
CA GLU A 152 6.47 9.48 -4.81
C GLU A 152 6.73 10.40 -6.00
N ALA A 153 5.89 11.41 -6.18
CA ALA A 153 6.02 12.38 -7.27
C ALA A 153 7.33 13.19 -7.20
N LEU A 154 7.80 13.50 -5.99
CA LEU A 154 9.05 14.24 -5.80
C LEU A 154 10.27 13.43 -6.25
N ALA A 155 10.24 12.12 -6.14
CA ALA A 155 11.33 11.24 -6.56
C ALA A 155 11.27 10.88 -8.05
N LEU A 156 10.18 11.20 -8.76
CA LEU A 156 9.97 10.81 -10.15
C LEU A 156 10.98 11.52 -11.08
N GLN A 157 11.76 10.74 -11.82
CA GLN A 157 12.74 11.19 -12.81
C GLN A 157 12.28 10.83 -14.23
N ASP A 158 12.85 11.48 -15.25
CA ASP A 158 12.43 11.28 -16.66
C ASP A 158 12.60 9.83 -17.12
N TYR A 159 13.74 9.20 -16.80
CA TYR A 159 13.95 7.79 -17.14
C TYR A 159 12.89 6.86 -16.50
N GLN A 160 12.39 7.20 -15.32
CA GLN A 160 11.32 6.42 -14.65
C GLN A 160 9.98 6.60 -15.35
N VAL A 161 9.70 7.80 -15.88
CA VAL A 161 8.52 8.04 -16.72
C VAL A 161 8.60 7.20 -18.00
N GLU A 162 9.77 7.13 -18.64
CA GLU A 162 10.01 6.28 -19.80
C GLU A 162 9.82 4.79 -19.46
N LEU A 163 10.36 4.33 -18.33
CA LEU A 163 10.18 2.96 -17.86
C LEU A 163 8.69 2.62 -17.63
N LEU A 164 7.95 3.51 -16.97
CA LEU A 164 6.49 3.34 -16.76
C LEU A 164 5.74 3.31 -18.09
N ALA A 165 6.10 4.20 -19.00
CA ALA A 165 5.51 4.26 -20.33
C ALA A 165 5.85 3.04 -21.20
N GLY A 166 6.98 2.39 -21.00
CA GLY A 166 7.41 1.20 -21.71
C GLY A 166 6.70 -0.10 -21.28
N LEU A 167 5.97 -0.12 -20.17
CA LEU A 167 5.24 -1.32 -19.74
C LEU A 167 3.98 -1.56 -20.59
N THR A 168 3.79 -2.81 -21.01
CA THR A 168 2.63 -3.24 -21.78
C THR A 168 1.97 -4.46 -21.14
N PRO A 169 0.66 -4.39 -20.77
CA PRO A 169 -0.21 -3.22 -20.86
C PRO A 169 0.17 -2.12 -19.87
N ARG A 170 -0.17 -0.86 -20.15
CA ARG A 170 0.09 0.29 -19.29
C ARG A 170 -0.27 0.00 -17.83
N PRO A 171 0.59 0.33 -16.84
CA PRO A 171 0.41 -0.02 -15.45
C PRO A 171 -0.69 0.79 -14.76
N ASN A 172 -1.18 0.28 -13.64
CA ASN A 172 -1.92 1.06 -12.65
C ASN A 172 -0.94 1.66 -11.65
N MET A 173 -0.94 2.97 -11.50
CA MET A 173 -0.01 3.69 -10.63
C MET A 173 -0.79 4.42 -9.54
N PHE A 174 -0.28 4.37 -8.31
CA PHE A 174 -0.79 5.15 -7.20
C PHE A 174 0.31 6.07 -6.70
N PHE A 175 0.15 7.35 -6.91
CA PHE A 175 1.02 8.37 -6.33
C PHE A 175 0.52 8.80 -4.96
N ALA A 176 1.39 9.31 -4.10
CA ALA A 176 0.99 9.87 -2.82
C ALA A 176 0.80 11.38 -2.94
N TYR A 177 -0.28 11.90 -2.37
CA TYR A 177 -0.50 13.32 -2.13
C TYR A 177 -0.94 13.52 -0.69
N ASP A 178 0.01 13.89 0.14
CA ASP A 178 -0.15 13.93 1.58
C ASP A 178 -0.08 15.37 2.11
N PRO A 179 -0.58 15.63 3.33
CA PRO A 179 -0.46 16.94 3.95
C PRO A 179 0.98 17.43 4.04
N GLY A 180 1.25 18.57 3.45
CA GLY A 180 2.58 19.17 3.36
C GLY A 180 3.28 18.95 2.02
N ASP A 181 2.70 18.15 1.11
CA ASP A 181 3.21 18.03 -0.26
C ASP A 181 2.82 19.26 -1.07
N ALA A 182 3.75 19.72 -1.91
CA ALA A 182 3.46 20.78 -2.86
C ALA A 182 2.63 20.22 -4.03
N PHE A 183 1.49 20.85 -4.31
CA PHE A 183 0.60 20.46 -5.41
C PHE A 183 1.32 20.48 -6.76
N GLU A 184 2.17 21.47 -6.97
CA GLU A 184 2.96 21.68 -8.20
C GLU A 184 3.86 20.47 -8.54
N THR A 185 4.30 19.72 -7.51
CA THR A 185 5.10 18.50 -7.70
C THR A 185 4.27 17.41 -8.38
N LEU A 186 3.02 17.21 -7.94
CA LEU A 186 2.12 16.24 -8.55
C LEU A 186 1.61 16.72 -9.91
N GLU A 187 1.36 18.02 -10.06
CA GLU A 187 0.99 18.60 -11.35
C GLU A 187 2.10 18.39 -12.40
N SER A 188 3.36 18.61 -12.02
CA SER A 188 4.52 18.32 -12.87
C SER A 188 4.60 16.83 -13.22
N ALA A 189 4.42 15.93 -12.24
CA ALA A 189 4.40 14.50 -12.48
C ALA A 189 3.26 14.09 -13.44
N ALA A 190 2.05 14.63 -13.23
CA ALA A 190 0.89 14.41 -14.09
C ALA A 190 1.17 14.81 -15.54
N ARG A 191 1.68 16.03 -15.75
CA ARG A 191 2.04 16.55 -17.09
C ARG A 191 3.01 15.60 -17.79
N ARG A 192 4.11 15.22 -17.15
CA ARG A 192 5.12 14.32 -17.72
C ARG A 192 4.55 12.95 -18.08
N LEU A 193 3.66 12.39 -17.25
CA LEU A 193 2.98 11.14 -17.54
C LEU A 193 2.01 11.28 -18.72
N LEU A 194 1.26 12.38 -18.82
CA LEU A 194 0.37 12.66 -19.94
C LEU A 194 1.14 12.82 -21.25
N GLU A 195 2.27 13.55 -21.24
CA GLU A 195 3.21 13.69 -22.37
C GLU A 195 3.78 12.33 -22.81
N ALA A 196 4.02 11.41 -21.86
CA ALA A 196 4.44 10.03 -22.13
C ALA A 196 3.31 9.10 -22.59
N GLY A 197 2.10 9.65 -22.86
CA GLY A 197 0.95 8.93 -23.45
C GLY A 197 0.06 8.21 -22.45
N PHE A 198 0.12 8.50 -21.15
CA PHE A 198 -0.95 8.14 -20.24
C PHE A 198 -2.15 9.08 -20.46
N THR A 199 -3.34 8.63 -20.07
CA THR A 199 -4.56 9.44 -20.21
C THR A 199 -5.39 9.42 -18.94
N ALA A 200 -5.99 10.54 -18.59
CA ALA A 200 -6.91 10.63 -17.44
C ALA A 200 -8.08 9.64 -17.56
N ARG A 201 -8.67 9.51 -18.77
CA ARG A 201 -9.77 8.58 -19.05
C ARG A 201 -9.45 7.11 -18.79
N SER A 202 -8.18 6.72 -18.77
CA SER A 202 -7.79 5.33 -18.47
C SER A 202 -7.92 4.99 -16.97
N HIS A 203 -8.05 5.97 -16.09
CA HIS A 203 -8.07 5.84 -14.63
C HIS A 203 -6.88 5.06 -14.05
N ARG A 204 -5.74 5.07 -14.75
CA ARG A 204 -4.52 4.35 -14.36
C ARG A 204 -3.58 5.19 -13.52
N MET A 205 -3.64 6.50 -13.71
CA MET A 205 -2.98 7.49 -12.85
C MET A 205 -3.89 7.72 -11.65
N ARG A 206 -3.49 7.25 -10.48
CA ARG A 206 -4.25 7.37 -9.23
C ARG A 206 -3.41 8.06 -8.18
N ALA A 207 -4.06 8.72 -7.22
CA ALA A 207 -3.39 9.34 -6.10
C ALA A 207 -4.03 8.90 -4.78
N TYR A 208 -3.23 8.37 -3.86
CA TYR A 208 -3.62 8.25 -2.46
C TYR A 208 -3.62 9.64 -1.84
N VAL A 209 -4.71 10.02 -1.22
CA VAL A 209 -4.87 11.30 -0.54
C VAL A 209 -5.24 11.06 0.91
N LEU A 210 -4.36 11.43 1.85
CA LEU A 210 -4.63 11.26 3.27
C LEU A 210 -5.73 12.23 3.72
N ILE A 211 -6.74 11.70 4.41
CA ILE A 211 -7.90 12.46 4.91
C ILE A 211 -8.22 12.12 6.37
N GLY A 212 -8.94 13.01 7.05
CA GLY A 212 -9.47 12.79 8.40
C GLY A 212 -8.39 12.72 9.48
N TYR A 213 -7.23 13.28 9.26
CA TYR A 213 -6.18 13.43 10.27
C TYR A 213 -6.50 14.61 11.22
N PRO A 214 -5.77 14.75 12.36
CA PRO A 214 -6.00 15.85 13.30
C PRO A 214 -5.99 17.21 12.61
N LYS A 215 -7.05 18.01 12.82
CA LYS A 215 -7.31 19.31 12.20
C LYS A 215 -7.70 19.29 10.71
N ASP A 216 -7.88 18.12 10.09
CA ASP A 216 -8.45 18.04 8.75
C ASP A 216 -9.96 18.33 8.77
N THR A 217 -10.48 18.92 7.70
CA THR A 217 -11.92 19.17 7.50
C THR A 217 -12.40 18.53 6.21
N PHE A 218 -13.71 18.34 6.05
CA PHE A 218 -14.26 17.80 4.81
C PHE A 218 -13.95 18.68 3.61
N GLU A 219 -13.98 20.01 3.80
CA GLU A 219 -13.70 21.00 2.76
C GLU A 219 -12.22 20.90 2.30
N LEU A 220 -11.29 20.84 3.26
CA LEU A 220 -9.87 20.69 2.96
C LEU A 220 -9.56 19.35 2.28
N ALA A 221 -10.17 18.28 2.76
CA ALA A 221 -10.02 16.95 2.16
C ALA A 221 -10.60 16.91 0.74
N GLU A 222 -11.81 17.47 0.53
CA GLU A 222 -12.44 17.53 -0.79
C GLU A 222 -11.64 18.40 -1.76
N HIS A 223 -11.10 19.53 -1.29
CA HIS A 223 -10.22 20.37 -2.09
C HIS A 223 -9.02 19.59 -2.63
N ARG A 224 -8.28 18.88 -1.75
CA ARG A 224 -7.14 18.05 -2.18
C ARG A 224 -7.54 16.93 -3.17
N LEU A 225 -8.69 16.29 -2.95
CA LEU A 225 -9.20 15.24 -3.84
C LEU A 225 -9.58 15.81 -5.21
N ARG A 226 -10.19 16.99 -5.28
CA ARG A 226 -10.52 17.69 -6.53
C ARG A 226 -9.29 18.21 -7.27
N GLN A 227 -8.25 18.65 -6.57
CA GLN A 227 -6.97 18.98 -7.17
C GLN A 227 -6.40 17.78 -7.94
N MET A 228 -6.53 16.54 -7.43
CA MET A 228 -6.08 15.36 -8.16
C MET A 228 -6.86 15.13 -9.46
N LEU A 229 -8.18 15.34 -9.43
CA LEU A 229 -9.00 15.24 -10.65
C LEU A 229 -8.61 16.28 -11.69
N SER A 230 -8.38 17.53 -11.29
CA SER A 230 -8.04 18.63 -12.22
C SER A 230 -6.76 18.38 -13.02
N ILE A 231 -5.82 17.61 -12.47
CA ILE A 231 -4.55 17.25 -13.14
C ILE A 231 -4.57 15.85 -13.77
N GLY A 232 -5.73 15.18 -13.79
CA GLY A 232 -5.91 13.90 -14.48
C GLY A 232 -5.63 12.64 -13.65
N PHE A 233 -5.40 12.77 -12.34
CA PHE A 233 -5.36 11.62 -11.43
C PHE A 233 -6.76 11.25 -10.92
N THR A 234 -7.04 9.96 -10.80
CA THR A 234 -8.19 9.48 -10.05
C THR A 234 -7.81 9.40 -8.56
N PRO A 235 -8.40 10.22 -7.68
CA PRO A 235 -8.07 10.19 -6.27
C PRO A 235 -8.55 8.90 -5.58
N HIS A 236 -7.87 8.53 -4.51
CA HIS A 236 -8.25 7.45 -3.61
C HIS A 236 -8.06 7.92 -2.16
N ALA A 237 -9.16 8.24 -1.50
CA ALA A 237 -9.12 8.74 -0.13
C ALA A 237 -8.62 7.69 0.85
N MET A 238 -7.55 7.99 1.57
CA MET A 238 -6.94 7.16 2.60
C MET A 238 -7.26 7.75 3.97
N LEU A 239 -8.18 7.12 4.70
CA LEU A 239 -8.57 7.59 6.02
C LEU A 239 -7.44 7.34 7.02
N TRP A 240 -6.93 8.43 7.60
CA TRP A 240 -5.95 8.36 8.67
C TRP A 240 -6.47 7.57 9.88
N ARG A 241 -5.58 6.84 10.53
CA ARG A 241 -5.87 6.11 11.76
C ARG A 241 -4.74 6.33 12.76
N PRO A 242 -5.06 6.51 14.05
CA PRO A 242 -4.04 6.63 15.07
C PRO A 242 -3.18 5.36 15.15
N GLU A 243 -1.87 5.55 15.31
CA GLU A 243 -0.91 4.45 15.47
C GLU A 243 -0.75 4.02 16.94
N THR A 244 -1.05 4.93 17.87
CA THR A 244 -0.82 4.72 19.32
C THR A 244 -2.07 5.06 20.11
N PRO A 245 -2.26 4.44 21.32
CA PRO A 245 -3.34 4.81 22.24
C PRO A 245 -3.39 6.29 22.60
N SER A 246 -2.24 6.94 22.69
CA SER A 246 -2.18 8.39 22.96
C SER A 246 -2.81 9.25 21.86
N GLN A 247 -2.91 8.73 20.65
CA GLN A 247 -3.52 9.38 19.50
C GLN A 247 -5.01 9.02 19.32
N GLU A 248 -5.58 8.08 20.09
CA GLU A 248 -6.98 7.65 19.94
C GLU A 248 -8.00 8.77 20.14
N LYS A 249 -7.67 9.78 20.97
CA LYS A 249 -8.48 10.99 21.11
C LYS A 249 -8.68 11.77 19.81
N HIS A 250 -7.82 11.53 18.81
CA HIS A 250 -7.91 12.15 17.49
C HIS A 250 -8.51 11.20 16.43
N LYS A 251 -9.10 10.07 16.87
CA LYS A 251 -9.74 9.11 15.96
C LYS A 251 -10.81 9.80 15.10
N PRO A 252 -10.78 9.63 13.78
CA PRO A 252 -11.77 10.27 12.91
C PRO A 252 -13.19 9.86 13.25
N ALA A 253 -14.10 10.84 13.19
CA ALA A 253 -15.52 10.62 13.38
C ALA A 253 -16.09 9.62 12.34
N PRO A 254 -17.22 8.91 12.65
CA PRO A 254 -17.81 7.94 11.72
C PRO A 254 -18.14 8.50 10.34
N GLU A 255 -18.47 9.78 10.24
CA GLU A 255 -18.80 10.49 8.99
C GLU A 255 -17.64 10.45 8.00
N TRP A 256 -16.40 10.45 8.48
CA TRP A 256 -15.21 10.29 7.66
C TRP A 256 -15.18 8.97 6.89
N ARG A 257 -15.78 7.91 7.42
CA ARG A 257 -15.90 6.62 6.70
C ARG A 257 -16.87 6.73 5.52
N ALA A 258 -17.95 7.49 5.66
CA ALA A 258 -18.90 7.73 4.56
C ALA A 258 -18.24 8.60 3.48
N PHE A 259 -17.53 9.65 3.87
CA PHE A 259 -16.76 10.48 2.98
C PHE A 259 -15.70 9.67 2.22
N GLN A 260 -14.89 8.87 2.93
CA GLN A 260 -13.91 7.97 2.31
C GLN A 260 -14.54 7.05 1.27
N ARG A 261 -15.68 6.40 1.57
CA ARG A 261 -16.33 5.48 0.62
C ARG A 261 -16.71 6.14 -0.69
N ARG A 262 -17.11 7.41 -0.65
CA ARG A 262 -17.40 8.20 -1.86
C ARG A 262 -16.14 8.43 -2.69
N TRP A 263 -15.05 8.79 -2.05
CA TRP A 263 -13.78 9.14 -2.69
C TRP A 263 -12.76 8.00 -2.84
N ALA A 264 -13.12 6.78 -2.52
CA ALA A 264 -12.30 5.59 -2.74
C ALA A 264 -12.80 4.67 -3.87
N ARG A 265 -13.88 5.05 -4.54
CA ARG A 265 -14.50 4.25 -5.61
C ARG A 265 -14.53 5.03 -6.92
N PRO A 266 -13.66 4.70 -7.90
CA PRO A 266 -13.60 5.43 -9.17
C PRO A 266 -14.95 5.59 -9.86
N ALA A 267 -15.80 4.55 -9.88
CA ALA A 267 -17.12 4.61 -10.49
C ALA A 267 -18.04 5.68 -9.85
N ILE A 268 -17.95 5.88 -8.53
CA ILE A 268 -18.75 6.91 -7.84
C ILE A 268 -18.18 8.31 -8.15
N ILE A 269 -16.86 8.44 -8.15
CA ILE A 269 -16.17 9.71 -8.40
C ILE A 269 -16.54 10.23 -9.81
N HIS A 270 -16.40 9.37 -10.81
CA HIS A 270 -16.62 9.76 -12.20
C HIS A 270 -18.11 9.90 -12.57
N ALA A 271 -19.03 9.18 -11.89
CA ALA A 271 -20.46 9.40 -12.06
C ALA A 271 -20.95 10.72 -11.47
N ALA A 272 -20.24 11.27 -10.50
CA ALA A 272 -20.59 12.57 -9.90
C ALA A 272 -20.03 13.78 -10.69
N GLU A 273 -19.12 13.53 -11.65
CA GLU A 273 -18.46 14.56 -12.48
C GLU A 273 -18.94 14.54 -13.95
N ALA A 274 -19.77 13.56 -14.32
CA ALA A 274 -20.40 13.45 -15.63
C ALA A 274 -21.74 14.21 -15.66
#